data_f6d99fb12ecdbec3e0e53f19cab4d897
#
_entry.id   f6d99fb12ecdbec3e0e53f19cab4d897
#
_cell.length_a   1.000
_cell.length_b   1.000
_cell.length_c   1.000
_cell.angle_alpha   90.00
_cell.angle_beta   90.00
_cell.angle_gamma   90.00
#
_symmetry.space_group_name_H-M   'P 1'
#
loop_
_entity.id
_entity.type
_entity.pdbx_description
1 polymer ?
#
loop_
_entity_poly.entity_id
_entity_poly.type
_entity_poly.pdbx_seq_one_letter_code
_entity_poly.pdbx_strand_id
1 'polypeptide(L)'
;MIRLAILGTGGMAQRHAEEFQKIEGVELVACADIHLPVAQKFAKKNNIPRAFSSLEGLLAFAEFDAVANVTPDRFHCATTVPLLTSGKHVFCEKPLAENHADALKMAETAQQAGVINMVNFSYRNASAIHKAHELIQAGKLGHIMHVEASYLQSWLVSKAWGDWKKEDKWLWRLSTQHGSKGTLGDIGVHILDFATYPIGPLASLHCTLQTFPNVKGTQMGEYTLDANDSFVISVRYANGALGTVHSSRWATGHDNTVALRVFGSEGSLRIDLDKSMTTLEWCVGPNIDKAKWEVLECGSVPNMYQRFIQSIQSGVSDQPNFARGAEIQELLDLCEKSAVADQ
;
A
#
# COMPACT_ATOMS: atom_id res chain seq x y z
N MET A 1 -16.89 -22.43 1.69
CA MET A 1 -16.41 -21.69 2.89
C MET A 1 -14.90 -21.64 2.81
N ILE A 2 -14.30 -20.46 2.95
CA ILE A 2 -12.84 -20.26 2.91
C ILE A 2 -12.33 -20.17 4.35
N ARG A 3 -11.44 -21.09 4.72
CA ARG A 3 -10.78 -21.10 6.03
C ARG A 3 -9.54 -20.23 5.95
N LEU A 4 -9.52 -19.14 6.71
CA LEU A 4 -8.46 -18.13 6.67
C LEU A 4 -7.67 -18.13 7.99
N ALA A 5 -6.35 -18.09 7.88
CA ALA A 5 -5.43 -17.87 8.98
C ALA A 5 -4.86 -16.46 8.98
N ILE A 6 -4.43 -15.96 10.15
CA ILE A 6 -3.73 -14.68 10.29
C ILE A 6 -2.32 -14.95 10.83
N LEU A 7 -1.31 -14.50 10.11
CA LEU A 7 0.10 -14.60 10.49
C LEU A 7 0.64 -13.23 10.87
N GLY A 8 1.11 -13.09 12.11
CA GLY A 8 1.38 -11.82 12.77
C GLY A 8 0.11 -11.26 13.44
N THR A 9 0.13 -11.11 14.76
CA THR A 9 -1.04 -10.69 15.55
C THR A 9 -0.85 -9.31 16.20
N GLY A 10 -0.04 -8.46 15.54
CA GLY A 10 0.23 -7.08 15.93
C GLY A 10 -0.94 -6.11 15.69
N GLY A 11 -0.63 -4.80 15.67
CA GLY A 11 -1.64 -3.74 15.61
C GLY A 11 -2.58 -3.81 14.40
N MET A 12 -2.05 -4.07 13.20
CA MET A 12 -2.87 -4.15 11.98
C MET A 12 -3.70 -5.42 11.88
N ALA A 13 -3.30 -6.52 12.53
CA ALA A 13 -3.99 -7.80 12.46
C ALA A 13 -5.46 -7.71 12.91
N GLN A 14 -5.76 -6.84 13.87
CA GLN A 14 -7.13 -6.64 14.36
C GLN A 14 -8.05 -6.15 13.23
N ARG A 15 -7.58 -5.20 12.42
CA ARG A 15 -8.34 -4.72 11.27
C ARG A 15 -8.55 -5.84 10.24
N HIS A 16 -7.52 -6.65 9.97
CA HIS A 16 -7.64 -7.78 9.06
C HIS A 16 -8.70 -8.79 9.57
N ALA A 17 -8.67 -9.13 10.85
CA ALA A 17 -9.66 -10.04 11.43
C ALA A 17 -11.08 -9.48 11.27
N GLU A 18 -11.30 -8.21 11.62
CA GLU A 18 -12.60 -7.56 11.53
C GLU A 18 -13.13 -7.47 10.09
N GLU A 19 -12.26 -7.17 9.13
CA GLU A 19 -12.68 -7.07 7.73
C GLU A 19 -12.98 -8.44 7.11
N PHE A 20 -12.16 -9.47 7.37
CA PHE A 20 -12.43 -10.80 6.84
C PHE A 20 -13.67 -11.45 7.49
N GLN A 21 -13.91 -11.22 8.78
CA GLN A 21 -15.11 -11.74 9.48
C GLN A 21 -16.42 -11.16 8.97
N LYS A 22 -16.41 -10.01 8.32
CA LYS A 22 -17.61 -9.41 7.69
C LYS A 22 -18.00 -10.07 6.36
N ILE A 23 -17.09 -10.87 5.78
CA ILE A 23 -17.32 -11.47 4.45
C ILE A 23 -17.99 -12.81 4.61
N GLU A 24 -19.18 -12.97 4.00
CA GLU A 24 -19.91 -14.23 4.00
C GLU A 24 -19.07 -15.37 3.37
N GLY A 25 -19.07 -16.52 4.00
CA GLY A 25 -18.31 -17.68 3.54
C GLY A 25 -16.83 -17.67 3.92
N VAL A 26 -16.40 -16.76 4.81
CA VAL A 26 -15.05 -16.74 5.39
C VAL A 26 -15.09 -17.11 6.86
N GLU A 27 -14.19 -17.98 7.28
CA GLU A 27 -14.00 -18.37 8.67
C GLU A 27 -12.53 -18.19 9.08
N LEU A 28 -12.30 -17.47 10.20
CA LEU A 28 -10.96 -17.39 10.80
C LEU A 28 -10.71 -18.63 11.64
N VAL A 29 -9.85 -19.54 11.17
CA VAL A 29 -9.60 -20.83 11.80
C VAL A 29 -8.33 -20.90 12.64
N ALA A 30 -7.36 -20.05 12.35
CA ALA A 30 -6.06 -20.05 13.03
C ALA A 30 -5.41 -18.67 13.05
N CYS A 31 -4.50 -18.45 13.99
CA CYS A 31 -3.54 -17.36 13.95
C CYS A 31 -2.16 -17.83 14.45
N ALA A 32 -1.11 -17.13 14.05
CA ALA A 32 0.25 -17.39 14.53
C ALA A 32 1.01 -16.08 14.82
N ASP A 33 1.83 -16.11 15.87
CA ASP A 33 2.76 -15.05 16.23
C ASP A 33 3.95 -15.66 16.97
N ILE A 34 5.14 -15.12 16.82
CA ILE A 34 6.34 -15.61 17.52
C ILE A 34 6.18 -15.55 19.05
N HIS A 35 5.28 -14.71 19.54
CA HIS A 35 4.89 -14.61 20.94
C HIS A 35 3.53 -15.30 21.16
N LEU A 36 3.55 -16.60 21.51
CA LEU A 36 2.32 -17.40 21.70
C LEU A 36 1.26 -16.72 22.61
N PRO A 37 1.62 -16.07 23.73
CA PRO A 37 0.61 -15.38 24.54
C PRO A 37 -0.11 -14.25 23.80
N VAL A 38 0.57 -13.56 22.86
CA VAL A 38 -0.02 -12.51 22.02
C VAL A 38 -0.98 -13.16 21.02
N ALA A 39 -0.55 -14.23 20.36
CA ALA A 39 -1.43 -15.01 19.47
C ALA A 39 -2.68 -15.54 20.19
N GLN A 40 -2.54 -16.09 21.38
CA GLN A 40 -3.66 -16.60 22.19
C GLN A 40 -4.64 -15.50 22.61
N LYS A 41 -4.12 -14.31 23.02
CA LYS A 41 -4.95 -13.16 23.34
C LYS A 41 -5.73 -12.67 22.13
N PHE A 42 -5.07 -12.61 20.97
CA PHE A 42 -5.68 -12.23 19.70
C PHE A 42 -6.76 -13.26 19.27
N ALA A 43 -6.45 -14.54 19.34
CA ALA A 43 -7.37 -15.63 19.03
C ALA A 43 -8.63 -15.55 19.89
N LYS A 44 -8.48 -15.39 21.22
CA LYS A 44 -9.61 -15.23 22.15
C LYS A 44 -10.48 -14.02 21.80
N LYS A 45 -9.85 -12.88 21.49
CA LYS A 45 -10.56 -11.65 21.15
C LYS A 45 -11.41 -11.78 19.89
N ASN A 46 -10.91 -12.54 18.90
CA ASN A 46 -11.51 -12.65 17.57
C ASN A 46 -12.24 -14.00 17.36
N ASN A 47 -12.45 -14.79 18.40
CA ASN A 47 -13.07 -16.12 18.34
C ASN A 47 -12.38 -17.08 17.36
N ILE A 48 -11.04 -17.01 17.26
CA ILE A 48 -10.23 -17.90 16.43
C ILE A 48 -9.89 -19.16 17.25
N PRO A 49 -10.20 -20.37 16.75
CA PRO A 49 -10.09 -21.58 17.55
C PRO A 49 -8.65 -22.06 17.82
N ARG A 50 -7.68 -21.68 16.98
CA ARG A 50 -6.29 -22.14 17.07
C ARG A 50 -5.31 -20.99 17.09
N ALA A 51 -4.29 -21.10 17.96
CA ALA A 51 -3.18 -20.15 18.04
C ALA A 51 -1.84 -20.90 18.06
N PHE A 52 -0.89 -20.46 17.23
CA PHE A 52 0.42 -21.08 17.07
C PHE A 52 1.53 -20.08 17.40
N SER A 53 2.70 -20.60 17.81
CA SER A 53 3.90 -19.79 18.13
C SER A 53 4.85 -19.64 16.95
N SER A 54 4.55 -20.23 15.79
CA SER A 54 5.42 -20.16 14.62
C SER A 54 4.66 -20.44 13.32
N LEU A 55 5.30 -20.09 12.19
CA LEU A 55 4.82 -20.43 10.86
C LEU A 55 4.78 -21.96 10.64
N GLU A 56 5.79 -22.67 11.14
CA GLU A 56 5.89 -24.13 11.00
C GLU A 56 4.71 -24.81 11.71
N GLY A 57 4.35 -24.34 12.91
CA GLY A 57 3.19 -24.82 13.64
C GLY A 57 1.89 -24.57 12.89
N LEU A 58 1.76 -23.39 12.26
CA LEU A 58 0.61 -23.05 11.42
C LEU A 58 0.55 -23.95 10.17
N LEU A 59 1.68 -24.15 9.47
CA LEU A 59 1.75 -25.01 8.30
C LEU A 59 1.47 -26.48 8.62
N ALA A 60 1.92 -26.96 9.79
CA ALA A 60 1.64 -28.32 10.26
C ALA A 60 0.15 -28.55 10.57
N PHE A 61 -0.58 -27.53 11.01
CA PHE A 61 -2.02 -27.58 11.19
C PHE A 61 -2.76 -27.80 9.86
N ALA A 62 -2.29 -27.20 8.77
CA ALA A 62 -2.72 -27.34 7.38
C ALA A 62 -4.23 -27.12 7.07
N GLU A 63 -5.10 -27.05 8.07
CA GLU A 63 -6.57 -26.93 7.90
C GLU A 63 -7.02 -25.49 7.60
N PHE A 64 -6.33 -24.82 6.66
CA PHE A 64 -6.69 -23.50 6.15
C PHE A 64 -6.40 -23.42 4.65
N ASP A 65 -7.09 -22.52 3.97
CA ASP A 65 -7.02 -22.36 2.52
C ASP A 65 -6.23 -21.09 2.16
N ALA A 66 -6.33 -20.05 3.00
CA ALA A 66 -5.74 -18.75 2.78
C ALA A 66 -5.11 -18.18 4.05
N VAL A 67 -4.16 -17.25 3.87
CA VAL A 67 -3.49 -16.55 4.97
C VAL A 67 -3.47 -15.04 4.70
N ALA A 68 -3.78 -14.26 5.74
CA ALA A 68 -3.41 -12.85 5.80
C ALA A 68 -2.05 -12.74 6.52
N ASN A 69 -1.00 -12.37 5.78
CA ASN A 69 0.32 -12.12 6.33
C ASN A 69 0.44 -10.65 6.77
N VAL A 70 0.52 -10.45 8.08
CA VAL A 70 0.55 -9.15 8.75
C VAL A 70 1.80 -9.05 9.63
N THR A 71 2.84 -9.78 9.27
CA THR A 71 4.16 -9.69 9.91
C THR A 71 4.83 -8.36 9.56
N PRO A 72 5.88 -7.92 10.25
CA PRO A 72 6.69 -6.78 9.80
C PRO A 72 7.34 -7.04 8.43
N ASP A 73 7.50 -5.98 7.65
CA ASP A 73 7.94 -5.98 6.23
C ASP A 73 9.13 -6.90 5.97
N ARG A 74 10.16 -6.83 6.83
CA ARG A 74 11.39 -7.65 6.76
C ARG A 74 11.16 -9.16 6.80
N PHE A 75 10.00 -9.58 7.27
CA PHE A 75 9.66 -11.01 7.36
C PHE A 75 8.72 -11.46 6.26
N HIS A 76 8.15 -10.55 5.46
CA HIS A 76 7.15 -10.90 4.44
C HIS A 76 7.64 -11.99 3.50
N CYS A 77 8.82 -11.83 2.90
CA CYS A 77 9.36 -12.84 1.97
C CYS A 77 9.59 -14.20 2.66
N ALA A 78 10.26 -14.19 3.80
CA ALA A 78 10.61 -15.43 4.52
C ALA A 78 9.36 -16.20 5.00
N THR A 79 8.28 -15.49 5.32
CA THR A 79 7.03 -16.11 5.79
C THR A 79 6.05 -16.42 4.67
N THR A 80 6.03 -15.63 3.59
CA THR A 80 5.11 -15.83 2.47
C THR A 80 5.53 -16.95 1.54
N VAL A 81 6.82 -17.06 1.21
CA VAL A 81 7.31 -18.10 0.28
C VAL A 81 6.93 -19.52 0.73
N PRO A 82 7.12 -19.93 2.00
CA PRO A 82 6.66 -21.25 2.47
C PRO A 82 5.15 -21.45 2.35
N LEU A 83 4.33 -20.41 2.60
CA LEU A 83 2.88 -20.47 2.45
C LEU A 83 2.47 -20.73 1.00
N LEU A 84 3.05 -19.96 0.06
CA LEU A 84 2.81 -20.11 -1.38
C LEU A 84 3.21 -21.51 -1.86
N THR A 85 4.41 -21.98 -1.46
CA THR A 85 4.93 -23.31 -1.81
C THR A 85 4.04 -24.44 -1.26
N SER A 86 3.36 -24.19 -0.13
CA SER A 86 2.39 -25.13 0.46
C SER A 86 0.99 -25.02 -0.18
N GLY A 87 0.85 -24.29 -1.29
CA GLY A 87 -0.42 -24.16 -2.03
C GLY A 87 -1.45 -23.26 -1.35
N LYS A 88 -1.03 -22.38 -0.44
CA LYS A 88 -1.96 -21.47 0.26
C LYS A 88 -2.11 -20.15 -0.49
N HIS A 89 -3.34 -19.65 -0.57
CA HIS A 89 -3.61 -18.29 -1.04
C HIS A 89 -3.10 -17.27 -0.02
N VAL A 90 -2.51 -16.17 -0.47
CA VAL A 90 -1.88 -15.19 0.45
C VAL A 90 -2.34 -13.76 0.16
N PHE A 91 -2.87 -13.11 1.20
CA PHE A 91 -3.06 -11.68 1.29
C PHE A 91 -1.94 -11.08 2.15
N CYS A 92 -1.09 -10.24 1.60
CA CYS A 92 0.08 -9.71 2.29
C CYS A 92 -0.04 -8.21 2.55
N GLU A 93 0.40 -7.74 3.73
CA GLU A 93 0.56 -6.32 3.99
C GLU A 93 1.63 -5.66 3.09
N LYS A 94 1.53 -4.36 3.01
CA LYS A 94 2.46 -3.50 2.27
C LYS A 94 3.59 -2.98 3.20
N PRO A 95 4.76 -2.68 2.62
CA PRO A 95 5.23 -3.05 1.27
C PRO A 95 5.32 -4.57 1.13
N LEU A 96 5.31 -5.09 -0.10
CA LEU A 96 5.33 -6.54 -0.31
C LEU A 96 6.60 -7.19 0.27
N ALA A 97 7.73 -6.49 0.17
CA ALA A 97 9.01 -6.88 0.78
C ALA A 97 9.88 -5.63 1.02
N GLU A 98 11.02 -5.78 1.67
CA GLU A 98 11.98 -4.69 1.89
C GLU A 98 12.79 -4.29 0.66
N ASN A 99 12.85 -5.16 -0.37
CA ASN A 99 13.59 -4.95 -1.60
C ASN A 99 12.94 -5.67 -2.77
N HIS A 100 13.29 -5.25 -4.00
CA HIS A 100 12.73 -5.81 -5.23
C HIS A 100 13.03 -7.30 -5.42
N ALA A 101 14.22 -7.77 -5.06
CA ALA A 101 14.60 -9.18 -5.26
C ALA A 101 13.68 -10.13 -4.45
N ASP A 102 13.40 -9.79 -3.20
CA ASP A 102 12.48 -10.54 -2.35
C ASP A 102 11.02 -10.45 -2.85
N ALA A 103 10.58 -9.26 -3.27
CA ALA A 103 9.24 -9.08 -3.83
C ALA A 103 9.05 -9.88 -5.14
N LEU A 104 10.05 -9.88 -6.01
CA LEU A 104 10.06 -10.67 -7.25
C LEU A 104 10.01 -12.17 -6.95
N LYS A 105 10.82 -12.65 -5.99
CA LYS A 105 10.78 -14.04 -5.53
C LYS A 105 9.39 -14.45 -5.05
N MET A 106 8.70 -13.59 -4.28
CA MET A 106 7.33 -13.86 -3.83
C MET A 106 6.37 -13.93 -5.01
N ALA A 107 6.48 -13.03 -5.98
CA ALA A 107 5.63 -13.00 -7.17
C ALA A 107 5.83 -14.26 -8.05
N GLU A 108 7.08 -14.64 -8.31
CA GLU A 108 7.43 -15.84 -9.07
C GLU A 108 6.95 -17.12 -8.37
N THR A 109 7.15 -17.20 -7.04
CA THR A 109 6.67 -18.36 -6.26
C THR A 109 5.15 -18.46 -6.32
N ALA A 110 4.42 -17.35 -6.20
CA ALA A 110 2.97 -17.34 -6.31
C ALA A 110 2.49 -17.79 -7.70
N GLN A 111 3.17 -17.35 -8.76
CA GLN A 111 2.90 -17.76 -10.14
C GLN A 111 3.14 -19.26 -10.33
N GLN A 112 4.27 -19.78 -9.87
CA GLN A 112 4.62 -21.21 -9.96
C GLN A 112 3.65 -22.10 -9.18
N ALA A 113 3.22 -21.65 -8.00
CA ALA A 113 2.27 -22.37 -7.18
C ALA A 113 0.82 -22.30 -7.72
N GLY A 114 0.53 -21.37 -8.64
CA GLY A 114 -0.83 -21.18 -9.19
C GLY A 114 -1.86 -20.74 -8.16
N VAL A 115 -1.45 -20.03 -7.11
CA VAL A 115 -2.32 -19.60 -6.03
C VAL A 115 -2.69 -18.14 -6.14
N ILE A 116 -3.87 -17.80 -5.63
CA ILE A 116 -4.31 -16.39 -5.53
C ILE A 116 -3.44 -15.67 -4.51
N ASN A 117 -2.99 -14.50 -4.90
CA ASN A 117 -2.18 -13.62 -4.07
C ASN A 117 -2.59 -12.16 -4.26
N MET A 118 -2.48 -11.36 -3.20
CA MET A 118 -2.84 -9.94 -3.23
C MET A 118 -2.04 -9.16 -2.20
N VAL A 119 -1.58 -7.96 -2.57
CA VAL A 119 -0.93 -7.02 -1.64
C VAL A 119 -1.92 -5.94 -1.21
N ASN A 120 -1.91 -5.56 0.08
CA ASN A 120 -2.88 -4.64 0.65
C ASN A 120 -2.60 -3.17 0.30
N PHE A 121 -2.73 -2.81 -0.97
CA PHE A 121 -2.71 -1.41 -1.40
C PHE A 121 -4.07 -0.77 -1.13
N SER A 122 -4.31 -0.38 0.11
CA SER A 122 -5.63 0.00 0.63
C SER A 122 -6.30 1.18 -0.11
N TYR A 123 -5.55 2.04 -0.80
CA TYR A 123 -6.14 3.11 -1.62
C TYR A 123 -6.80 2.60 -2.91
N ARG A 124 -6.60 1.32 -3.28
CA ARG A 124 -7.41 0.63 -4.30
C ARG A 124 -8.86 0.38 -3.85
N ASN A 125 -9.20 0.69 -2.59
CA ASN A 125 -10.60 0.72 -2.13
C ASN A 125 -11.38 1.94 -2.63
N ALA A 126 -10.70 2.98 -3.14
CA ALA A 126 -11.34 4.15 -3.72
C ALA A 126 -11.91 3.82 -5.11
N SER A 127 -13.23 3.91 -5.30
CA SER A 127 -13.82 3.74 -6.64
C SER A 127 -13.39 4.85 -7.61
N ALA A 128 -13.02 6.01 -7.09
CA ALA A 128 -12.49 7.11 -7.88
C ALA A 128 -11.25 6.74 -8.71
N ILE A 129 -10.30 5.96 -8.14
CA ILE A 129 -9.09 5.57 -8.88
C ILE A 129 -9.40 4.52 -9.96
N HIS A 130 -10.35 3.63 -9.72
CA HIS A 130 -10.82 2.67 -10.72
C HIS A 130 -11.52 3.38 -11.88
N LYS A 131 -12.35 4.39 -11.57
CA LYS A 131 -13.01 5.21 -12.59
C LYS A 131 -12.01 6.04 -13.39
N ALA A 132 -10.99 6.60 -12.74
CA ALA A 132 -9.91 7.27 -13.45
C ALA A 132 -9.19 6.34 -14.43
N HIS A 133 -8.86 5.12 -13.99
CA HIS A 133 -8.28 4.10 -14.86
C HIS A 133 -9.19 3.80 -16.07
N GLU A 134 -10.47 3.54 -15.84
CA GLU A 134 -11.47 3.29 -16.91
C GLU A 134 -11.50 4.43 -17.95
N LEU A 135 -11.61 5.69 -17.46
CA LEU A 135 -11.69 6.86 -18.35
C LEU A 135 -10.42 7.08 -19.15
N ILE A 136 -9.25 6.87 -18.56
CA ILE A 136 -7.95 7.00 -19.22
C ILE A 136 -7.78 5.89 -20.28
N GLN A 137 -8.06 4.63 -19.92
CA GLN A 137 -7.97 3.51 -20.86
C GLN A 137 -8.99 3.64 -22.01
N ALA A 138 -10.14 4.25 -21.77
CA ALA A 138 -11.13 4.56 -22.80
C ALA A 138 -10.77 5.80 -23.65
N GLY A 139 -9.60 6.41 -23.44
CA GLY A 139 -9.12 7.56 -24.21
C GLY A 139 -9.89 8.87 -23.96
N LYS A 140 -10.65 8.97 -22.87
CA LYS A 140 -11.52 10.14 -22.57
C LYS A 140 -10.76 11.43 -22.30
N LEU A 141 -9.47 11.35 -22.01
CA LEU A 141 -8.59 12.49 -21.81
C LEU A 141 -7.63 12.74 -22.99
N GLY A 142 -7.72 11.93 -24.05
CA GLY A 142 -6.75 11.93 -25.13
C GLY A 142 -5.37 11.42 -24.68
N HIS A 143 -4.30 11.97 -25.25
CA HIS A 143 -2.94 11.67 -24.81
C HIS A 143 -2.64 12.28 -23.45
N ILE A 144 -2.19 11.48 -22.49
CA ILE A 144 -1.80 12.01 -21.17
C ILE A 144 -0.48 12.77 -21.32
N MET A 145 -0.46 14.01 -20.84
CA MET A 145 0.67 14.94 -20.95
C MET A 145 1.37 15.13 -19.62
N HIS A 146 0.60 15.33 -18.53
CA HIS A 146 1.16 15.65 -17.23
C HIS A 146 0.36 15.00 -16.10
N VAL A 147 1.08 14.60 -15.02
CA VAL A 147 0.51 13.93 -13.84
C VAL A 147 1.07 14.54 -12.57
N GLU A 148 0.21 14.85 -11.61
CA GLU A 148 0.59 15.26 -10.26
C GLU A 148 -0.03 14.29 -9.26
N ALA A 149 0.79 13.68 -8.41
CA ALA A 149 0.32 12.79 -7.34
C ALA A 149 0.98 13.18 -6.01
N SER A 150 0.18 13.24 -4.95
CA SER A 150 0.68 13.59 -3.62
C SER A 150 0.06 12.76 -2.52
N TYR A 151 0.87 12.47 -1.50
CA TYR A 151 0.41 11.92 -0.23
C TYR A 151 0.95 12.78 0.91
N LEU A 152 0.09 13.61 1.49
CA LEU A 152 0.48 14.64 2.44
C LEU A 152 -0.03 14.32 3.85
N GLN A 153 0.85 14.46 4.82
CA GLN A 153 0.58 14.25 6.24
C GLN A 153 1.17 15.42 7.04
N SER A 154 0.62 15.69 8.23
CA SER A 154 1.11 16.78 9.09
C SER A 154 1.52 16.33 10.49
N TRP A 155 1.62 15.02 10.75
CA TRP A 155 1.81 14.53 12.12
C TRP A 155 3.18 14.89 12.75
N LEU A 156 4.15 15.38 11.98
CA LEU A 156 5.38 15.96 12.54
C LEU A 156 5.17 17.39 13.05
N VAL A 157 4.07 18.05 12.68
CA VAL A 157 3.71 19.41 13.08
C VAL A 157 2.48 19.40 13.96
N SER A 158 1.42 18.72 13.53
CA SER A 158 0.15 18.62 14.24
C SER A 158 0.19 17.55 15.33
N LYS A 159 -0.76 17.63 16.26
CA LYS A 159 -0.99 16.59 17.29
C LYS A 159 -2.27 15.79 17.04
N ALA A 160 -2.82 15.83 15.83
CA ALA A 160 -4.05 15.13 15.50
C ALA A 160 -3.96 13.61 15.74
N TRP A 161 -2.78 13.02 15.50
CA TRP A 161 -2.50 11.61 15.74
C TRP A 161 -1.77 11.33 17.07
N GLY A 162 -1.61 12.34 17.94
CA GLY A 162 -0.81 12.31 19.16
C GLY A 162 0.46 13.14 19.04
N ASP A 163 1.19 13.24 20.13
CA ASP A 163 2.45 14.00 20.21
C ASP A 163 3.64 13.05 20.01
N TRP A 164 4.15 12.95 18.79
CA TRP A 164 5.27 12.04 18.48
C TRP A 164 6.52 12.28 19.33
N LYS A 165 6.69 13.49 19.89
CA LYS A 165 7.80 13.82 20.81
C LYS A 165 7.63 13.21 22.21
N LYS A 166 6.43 12.69 22.52
CA LYS A 166 6.09 12.12 23.83
C LYS A 166 5.63 10.68 23.77
N GLU A 167 5.39 10.14 22.56
CA GLU A 167 4.81 8.82 22.37
C GLU A 167 5.76 7.94 21.55
N ASP A 168 6.47 7.04 22.20
CA ASP A 168 7.47 6.15 21.62
C ASP A 168 6.96 5.32 20.43
N LYS A 169 5.64 5.06 20.37
CA LYS A 169 5.00 4.32 19.26
C LYS A 169 5.22 4.92 17.88
N TRP A 170 5.64 6.20 17.79
CA TRP A 170 5.91 6.90 16.53
C TRP A 170 7.38 6.94 16.15
N LEU A 171 8.28 6.84 17.14
CA LEU A 171 9.71 7.10 16.96
C LEU A 171 10.40 6.12 16.03
N TRP A 172 9.98 4.85 16.04
CA TRP A 172 10.55 3.85 15.14
C TRP A 172 10.37 4.22 13.65
N ARG A 173 9.27 4.95 13.31
CA ARG A 173 9.03 5.42 11.93
C ARG A 173 10.00 6.51 11.45
N LEU A 174 10.75 7.09 12.37
CA LEU A 174 11.72 8.15 12.11
C LEU A 174 13.16 7.66 12.20
N SER A 175 13.38 6.36 12.50
CA SER A 175 14.71 5.80 12.74
C SER A 175 15.01 4.64 11.79
N THR A 176 16.04 4.81 10.94
CA THR A 176 16.48 3.75 10.01
C THR A 176 17.04 2.55 10.73
N GLN A 177 17.74 2.76 11.85
CA GLN A 177 18.25 1.69 12.70
C GLN A 177 17.14 0.77 13.24
N HIS A 178 15.92 1.29 13.40
CA HIS A 178 14.76 0.53 13.86
C HIS A 178 13.88 0.00 12.71
N GLY A 179 14.42 -0.04 11.48
CA GLY A 179 13.81 -0.64 10.30
C GLY A 179 12.89 0.29 9.52
N SER A 180 12.88 1.61 9.83
CA SER A 180 12.10 2.55 9.02
C SER A 180 12.79 2.85 7.68
N LYS A 181 12.03 2.75 6.60
CA LYS A 181 12.37 3.29 5.27
C LYS A 181 11.89 4.74 5.09
N GLY A 182 11.50 5.39 6.18
CA GLY A 182 10.98 6.76 6.18
C GLY A 182 9.64 6.92 5.48
N THR A 183 9.37 8.12 5.02
CA THR A 183 8.15 8.47 4.28
C THR A 183 8.07 7.72 2.95
N LEU A 184 9.21 7.50 2.28
CA LEU A 184 9.25 6.75 1.02
C LEU A 184 8.77 5.32 1.22
N GLY A 185 9.29 4.57 2.20
CA GLY A 185 8.89 3.18 2.42
C GLY A 185 7.48 3.03 3.00
N ASP A 186 7.07 3.94 3.90
CA ASP A 186 5.78 3.83 4.59
C ASP A 186 4.59 4.23 3.69
N ILE A 187 4.69 5.38 3.01
CA ILE A 187 3.59 5.93 2.20
C ILE A 187 3.93 6.11 0.72
N GLY A 188 5.21 6.11 0.35
CA GLY A 188 5.65 6.11 -1.05
C GLY A 188 5.10 4.93 -1.84
N VAL A 189 5.04 3.75 -1.22
CA VAL A 189 4.43 2.55 -1.79
C VAL A 189 2.98 2.78 -2.28
N HIS A 190 2.20 3.50 -1.49
CA HIS A 190 0.82 3.81 -1.84
C HIS A 190 0.70 4.83 -2.96
N ILE A 191 1.46 5.94 -2.87
CA ILE A 191 1.32 7.00 -3.87
C ILE A 191 1.93 6.62 -5.22
N LEU A 192 2.96 5.78 -5.26
CA LEU A 192 3.49 5.23 -6.51
C LEU A 192 2.48 4.29 -7.18
N ASP A 193 1.81 3.42 -6.41
CA ASP A 193 0.73 2.61 -6.94
C ASP A 193 -0.43 3.48 -7.44
N PHE A 194 -0.85 4.46 -6.67
CA PHE A 194 -1.95 5.36 -7.01
C PHE A 194 -1.66 6.21 -8.25
N ALA A 195 -0.41 6.65 -8.44
CA ALA A 195 0.02 7.44 -9.58
C ALA A 195 0.18 6.62 -10.87
N THR A 196 0.60 5.35 -10.75
CA THR A 196 0.94 4.54 -11.94
C THR A 196 -0.20 3.63 -12.39
N TYR A 197 -1.12 3.24 -11.51
CA TYR A 197 -2.22 2.36 -11.85
C TYR A 197 -3.11 2.89 -12.99
N PRO A 198 -3.60 4.14 -12.94
CA PRO A 198 -4.47 4.62 -14.02
C PRO A 198 -3.74 4.98 -15.29
N ILE A 199 -2.45 5.34 -15.21
CA ILE A 199 -1.70 5.94 -16.32
C ILE A 199 -0.82 4.91 -17.05
N GLY A 200 -0.20 4.00 -16.31
CA GLY A 200 0.76 3.02 -16.82
C GLY A 200 2.14 3.11 -16.17
N PRO A 201 3.09 2.29 -16.65
CA PRO A 201 4.42 2.19 -16.04
C PRO A 201 5.28 3.44 -16.25
N LEU A 202 6.26 3.63 -15.36
CA LEU A 202 7.28 4.65 -15.50
C LEU A 202 8.41 4.16 -16.42
N ALA A 203 8.90 5.05 -17.30
CA ALA A 203 10.09 4.83 -18.11
C ALA A 203 11.37 5.29 -17.37
N SER A 204 11.27 6.35 -16.56
CA SER A 204 12.37 6.85 -15.74
C SER A 204 11.84 7.67 -14.56
N LEU A 205 12.66 7.78 -13.53
CA LEU A 205 12.39 8.62 -12.38
C LEU A 205 13.68 9.25 -11.85
N HIS A 206 13.51 10.37 -11.15
CA HIS A 206 14.56 11.01 -10.36
C HIS A 206 13.95 11.40 -9.00
N CYS A 207 14.58 10.97 -7.91
CA CYS A 207 14.05 11.12 -6.56
C CYS A 207 14.98 11.93 -5.68
N THR A 208 14.43 12.91 -4.98
CA THR A 208 15.09 13.61 -3.88
C THR A 208 14.44 13.22 -2.57
N LEU A 209 15.24 12.72 -1.62
CA LEU A 209 14.82 12.40 -0.25
C LEU A 209 15.31 13.48 0.70
N GLN A 210 14.49 13.83 1.69
CA GLN A 210 14.84 14.81 2.70
C GLN A 210 14.48 14.32 4.10
N THR A 211 15.42 14.52 5.03
CA THR A 211 15.16 14.54 6.49
C THR A 211 15.45 15.95 6.97
N PHE A 212 14.41 16.67 7.40
CA PHE A 212 14.58 18.08 7.79
C PHE A 212 15.31 18.23 9.14
N PRO A 213 16.03 19.35 9.37
CA PRO A 213 16.89 19.55 10.55
C PRO A 213 16.18 19.42 11.89
N ASN A 214 14.90 19.72 11.96
CA ASN A 214 14.11 19.59 13.21
C ASN A 214 13.93 18.13 13.66
N VAL A 215 14.28 17.18 12.82
CA VAL A 215 14.22 15.73 13.07
C VAL A 215 15.61 15.12 12.91
N LYS A 216 16.34 15.49 11.85
CA LYS A 216 17.61 14.88 11.46
C LYS A 216 18.64 14.83 12.59
N GLY A 217 19.06 13.61 12.96
CA GLY A 217 20.08 13.37 13.97
C GLY A 217 19.64 13.62 15.41
N THR A 218 18.36 13.96 15.64
CA THR A 218 17.83 14.09 16.99
C THR A 218 17.80 12.73 17.67
N GLN A 219 18.39 12.65 18.87
CA GLN A 219 18.34 11.45 19.69
C GLN A 219 17.14 11.52 20.63
N MET A 220 16.28 10.51 20.61
CA MET A 220 15.14 10.36 21.52
C MET A 220 15.09 8.93 22.07
N GLY A 221 15.52 8.78 23.34
CA GLY A 221 15.70 7.45 23.91
C GLY A 221 16.74 6.64 23.11
N GLU A 222 16.35 5.46 22.63
CA GLU A 222 17.20 4.61 21.80
C GLU A 222 17.16 4.98 20.30
N TYR A 223 16.25 5.89 19.88
CA TYR A 223 16.01 6.23 18.47
C TYR A 223 16.88 7.40 18.02
N THR A 224 17.68 7.17 16.98
CA THR A 224 18.28 8.25 16.19
C THR A 224 17.32 8.57 15.05
N LEU A 225 16.85 9.83 14.97
CA LEU A 225 15.85 10.25 13.98
C LEU A 225 16.54 10.66 12.68
N ASP A 226 16.66 9.74 11.74
CA ASP A 226 17.42 9.91 10.50
C ASP A 226 16.65 9.46 9.24
N ALA A 227 15.50 8.82 9.39
CA ALA A 227 14.67 8.41 8.27
C ALA A 227 14.08 9.61 7.53
N ASN A 228 13.96 9.52 6.19
CA ASN A 228 13.38 10.59 5.39
C ASN A 228 11.94 10.92 5.83
N ASP A 229 11.62 12.20 5.89
CA ASP A 229 10.30 12.73 6.26
C ASP A 229 9.55 13.37 5.09
N SER A 230 10.23 13.53 3.96
CA SER A 230 9.68 14.08 2.71
C SER A 230 10.42 13.51 1.50
N PHE A 231 9.73 13.45 0.36
CA PHE A 231 10.35 13.14 -0.92
C PHE A 231 9.64 13.86 -2.08
N VAL A 232 10.40 14.08 -3.15
CA VAL A 232 9.91 14.55 -4.45
C VAL A 232 10.50 13.65 -5.52
N ILE A 233 9.63 13.12 -6.40
CA ILE A 233 10.03 12.29 -7.53
C ILE A 233 9.53 12.97 -8.80
N SER A 234 10.44 13.35 -9.69
CA SER A 234 10.09 13.67 -11.07
C SER A 234 10.04 12.38 -11.87
N VAL A 235 9.00 12.19 -12.67
CA VAL A 235 8.75 10.94 -13.39
C VAL A 235 8.51 11.19 -14.87
N ARG A 236 8.91 10.22 -15.70
CA ARG A 236 8.46 10.08 -17.08
C ARG A 236 7.78 8.75 -17.24
N TYR A 237 6.54 8.77 -17.70
CA TYR A 237 5.78 7.56 -18.01
C TYR A 237 6.19 6.95 -19.35
N ALA A 238 5.95 5.66 -19.55
CA ALA A 238 6.25 4.97 -20.81
C ALA A 238 5.46 5.53 -22.02
N ASN A 239 4.28 6.12 -21.77
CA ASN A 239 3.48 6.81 -22.78
C ASN A 239 3.99 8.24 -23.10
N GLY A 240 5.11 8.68 -22.50
CA GLY A 240 5.73 9.99 -22.72
C GLY A 240 5.29 11.09 -21.77
N ALA A 241 4.26 10.90 -20.97
CA ALA A 241 3.79 11.88 -20.00
C ALA A 241 4.88 12.22 -18.96
N LEU A 242 4.94 13.46 -18.53
CA LEU A 242 5.76 13.91 -17.40
C LEU A 242 4.92 13.96 -16.12
N GLY A 243 5.55 13.89 -14.97
CA GLY A 243 4.83 14.05 -13.72
C GLY A 243 5.70 14.28 -12.50
N THR A 244 5.00 14.56 -11.41
CA THR A 244 5.59 14.71 -10.08
C THR A 244 4.81 13.83 -9.11
N VAL A 245 5.55 13.01 -8.34
CA VAL A 245 5.00 12.24 -7.23
C VAL A 245 5.72 12.69 -5.97
N HIS A 246 5.00 13.16 -4.96
CA HIS A 246 5.64 13.68 -3.77
C HIS A 246 4.88 13.39 -2.49
N SER A 247 5.61 13.46 -1.37
CA SER A 247 5.05 13.31 -0.05
C SER A 247 5.82 14.13 0.98
N SER A 248 5.13 14.55 2.04
CA SER A 248 5.74 15.19 3.19
C SER A 248 4.91 14.91 4.44
N ARG A 249 5.59 14.69 5.59
CA ARG A 249 4.99 14.63 6.92
C ARG A 249 4.87 16.00 7.60
N TRP A 250 5.28 17.06 6.90
CA TRP A 250 5.27 18.46 7.35
C TRP A 250 4.13 19.29 6.77
N ALA A 251 3.24 18.69 6.00
CA ALA A 251 2.20 19.38 5.23
C ALA A 251 1.05 19.85 6.14
N THR A 252 1.23 20.97 6.83
CA THR A 252 0.23 21.56 7.72
C THR A 252 -1.09 21.78 6.98
N GLY A 253 -2.20 21.40 7.62
CA GLY A 253 -3.54 21.45 7.02
C GLY A 253 -3.97 20.15 6.33
N HIS A 254 -3.07 19.16 6.25
CA HIS A 254 -3.37 17.84 5.72
C HIS A 254 -3.24 16.78 6.83
N ASP A 255 -4.28 15.99 7.05
CA ASP A 255 -4.24 14.89 8.00
C ASP A 255 -3.59 13.65 7.35
N ASN A 256 -4.19 13.16 6.26
CA ASN A 256 -3.75 11.98 5.53
C ASN A 256 -4.22 12.06 4.07
N THR A 257 -3.89 13.14 3.37
CA THR A 257 -4.42 13.53 2.07
C THR A 257 -3.74 12.78 0.94
N VAL A 258 -4.50 12.01 0.16
CA VAL A 258 -4.05 11.40 -1.09
C VAL A 258 -4.77 12.07 -2.26
N ALA A 259 -3.99 12.61 -3.20
CA ALA A 259 -4.53 13.32 -4.36
C ALA A 259 -3.83 12.92 -5.66
N LEU A 260 -4.59 12.97 -6.76
CA LEU A 260 -4.10 12.74 -8.12
C LEU A 260 -4.72 13.78 -9.06
N ARG A 261 -3.90 14.36 -9.94
CA ARG A 261 -4.35 15.18 -11.06
C ARG A 261 -3.72 14.64 -12.35
N VAL A 262 -4.53 14.50 -13.37
CA VAL A 262 -4.11 14.00 -14.69
C VAL A 262 -4.57 14.98 -15.74
N PHE A 263 -3.63 15.43 -16.57
CA PHE A 263 -3.87 16.39 -17.65
C PHE A 263 -3.57 15.72 -18.98
N GLY A 264 -4.58 15.63 -19.83
CA GLY A 264 -4.48 15.08 -21.17
C GLY A 264 -4.78 16.12 -22.25
N SER A 265 -4.60 15.71 -23.52
CA SER A 265 -4.82 16.58 -24.68
C SER A 265 -6.31 16.92 -24.92
N GLU A 266 -7.23 16.13 -24.38
CA GLU A 266 -8.68 16.27 -24.59
C GLU A 266 -9.45 16.43 -23.28
N GLY A 267 -8.75 16.61 -22.16
CA GLY A 267 -9.36 16.82 -20.86
C GLY A 267 -8.45 16.49 -19.70
N SER A 268 -8.98 16.71 -18.51
CA SER A 268 -8.27 16.50 -17.26
C SER A 268 -9.18 15.87 -16.23
N LEU A 269 -8.60 15.15 -15.26
CA LEU A 269 -9.32 14.68 -14.07
C LEU A 269 -8.51 14.97 -12.81
N ARG A 270 -9.21 15.03 -11.68
CA ARG A 270 -8.59 15.10 -10.36
C ARG A 270 -9.35 14.29 -9.33
N ILE A 271 -8.60 13.68 -8.44
CA ILE A 271 -9.06 12.91 -7.28
C ILE A 271 -8.48 13.57 -6.04
N ASP A 272 -9.30 13.71 -5.01
CA ASP A 272 -8.91 14.17 -3.68
C ASP A 272 -9.63 13.27 -2.66
N LEU A 273 -8.90 12.34 -2.06
CA LEU A 273 -9.50 11.36 -1.16
C LEU A 273 -9.90 11.91 0.20
N ASP A 274 -9.47 13.13 0.57
CA ASP A 274 -10.02 13.83 1.74
C ASP A 274 -11.47 14.25 1.50
N LYS A 275 -11.82 14.54 0.25
CA LYS A 275 -13.18 14.90 -0.12
C LYS A 275 -14.06 13.67 -0.27
N SER A 276 -13.60 12.66 -1.02
CA SER A 276 -14.37 11.47 -1.29
C SER A 276 -13.54 10.33 -1.86
N MET A 277 -13.85 9.11 -1.43
CA MET A 277 -13.34 7.87 -2.03
C MET A 277 -14.12 7.45 -3.29
N THR A 278 -15.29 8.05 -3.52
CA THR A 278 -16.27 7.59 -4.51
C THR A 278 -16.62 8.65 -5.56
N THR A 279 -15.92 9.77 -5.59
CA THR A 279 -16.08 10.82 -6.60
C THR A 279 -14.75 11.24 -7.17
N LEU A 280 -14.76 11.66 -8.43
CA LEU A 280 -13.68 12.44 -9.04
C LEU A 280 -14.28 13.67 -9.73
N GLU A 281 -13.43 14.63 -10.02
CA GLU A 281 -13.81 15.78 -10.83
C GLU A 281 -13.11 15.68 -12.18
N TRP A 282 -13.79 16.04 -13.25
CA TRP A 282 -13.22 16.07 -14.60
C TRP A 282 -13.58 17.32 -15.38
N CYS A 283 -12.76 17.68 -16.34
CA CYS A 283 -12.95 18.82 -17.24
C CYS A 283 -12.70 18.33 -18.66
N VAL A 284 -13.77 18.10 -19.42
CA VAL A 284 -13.71 17.52 -20.77
C VAL A 284 -14.68 18.22 -21.72
N GLY A 285 -14.48 18.08 -23.04
CA GLY A 285 -15.36 18.62 -24.06
C GLY A 285 -15.58 20.14 -23.92
N PRO A 286 -16.81 20.66 -24.00
CA PRO A 286 -17.09 22.12 -23.94
C PRO A 286 -16.70 22.79 -22.62
N ASN A 287 -16.40 22.01 -21.60
CA ASN A 287 -15.99 22.53 -20.30
C ASN A 287 -14.52 22.97 -20.28
N ILE A 288 -13.72 22.50 -21.23
CA ILE A 288 -12.27 22.83 -21.31
C ILE A 288 -12.10 24.34 -21.46
N ASP A 289 -12.79 24.96 -22.43
CA ASP A 289 -12.67 26.41 -22.70
C ASP A 289 -13.17 27.28 -21.55
N LYS A 290 -14.01 26.73 -20.69
CA LYS A 290 -14.59 27.42 -19.52
C LYS A 290 -13.87 27.12 -18.22
N ALA A 291 -12.85 26.24 -18.23
CA ALA A 291 -12.19 25.68 -17.04
C ALA A 291 -13.18 25.15 -16.00
N LYS A 292 -14.30 24.55 -16.47
CA LYS A 292 -15.38 24.08 -15.60
C LYS A 292 -15.15 22.62 -15.24
N TRP A 293 -15.07 22.35 -13.95
CA TRP A 293 -14.97 20.99 -13.41
C TRP A 293 -16.37 20.46 -13.06
N GLU A 294 -16.62 19.22 -13.41
CA GLU A 294 -17.84 18.50 -13.08
C GLU A 294 -17.49 17.31 -12.18
N VAL A 295 -18.30 17.10 -11.15
CA VAL A 295 -18.19 15.94 -10.27
C VAL A 295 -18.76 14.72 -10.96
N LEU A 296 -18.03 13.63 -10.95
CA LEU A 296 -18.45 12.34 -11.45
C LEU A 296 -18.54 11.34 -10.29
N GLU A 297 -19.72 10.79 -10.09
CA GLU A 297 -19.96 9.71 -9.13
C GLU A 297 -19.38 8.40 -9.67
N CYS A 298 -18.56 7.73 -8.88
CA CYS A 298 -17.80 6.54 -9.27
C CYS A 298 -18.42 5.22 -8.76
N GLY A 299 -19.55 5.33 -8.02
CA GLY A 299 -20.17 4.17 -7.41
C GLY A 299 -19.33 3.57 -6.26
N SER A 300 -19.51 2.30 -6.01
CA SER A 300 -18.74 1.54 -5.01
C SER A 300 -18.00 0.37 -5.66
N VAL A 301 -16.86 0.01 -5.10
CA VAL A 301 -16.10 -1.19 -5.48
C VAL A 301 -15.91 -2.08 -4.26
N PRO A 302 -15.79 -3.39 -4.42
CA PRO A 302 -15.40 -4.28 -3.33
C PRO A 302 -14.05 -3.83 -2.76
N ASN A 303 -13.90 -3.88 -1.43
CA ASN A 303 -12.62 -3.57 -0.81
C ASN A 303 -11.60 -4.69 -1.06
N MET A 304 -10.32 -4.43 -0.70
CA MET A 304 -9.22 -5.37 -0.97
C MET A 304 -9.46 -6.75 -0.36
N TYR A 305 -10.07 -6.83 0.82
CA TYR A 305 -10.40 -8.09 1.49
C TYR A 305 -11.47 -8.87 0.72
N GLN A 306 -12.52 -8.20 0.29
CA GLN A 306 -13.59 -8.78 -0.53
C GLN A 306 -13.05 -9.25 -1.90
N ARG A 307 -12.20 -8.45 -2.55
CA ARG A 307 -11.58 -8.78 -3.84
C ARG A 307 -10.68 -10.02 -3.75
N PHE A 308 -9.91 -10.14 -2.66
CA PHE A 308 -9.11 -11.33 -2.41
C PHE A 308 -9.97 -12.59 -2.28
N ILE A 309 -11.05 -12.53 -1.49
CA ILE A 309 -11.97 -13.66 -1.31
C ILE A 309 -12.70 -14.00 -2.61
N GLN A 310 -13.17 -12.99 -3.36
CA GLN A 310 -13.81 -13.19 -4.66
C GLN A 310 -12.84 -13.83 -5.68
N SER A 311 -11.55 -13.45 -5.65
CA SER A 311 -10.53 -14.08 -6.49
C SER A 311 -10.34 -15.56 -6.16
N ILE A 312 -10.34 -15.94 -4.88
CA ILE A 312 -10.25 -17.34 -4.46
C ILE A 312 -11.49 -18.10 -4.93
N GLN A 313 -12.69 -17.54 -4.75
CA GLN A 313 -13.95 -18.18 -5.12
C GLN A 313 -14.10 -18.39 -6.63
N SER A 314 -13.64 -17.43 -7.44
CA SER A 314 -13.71 -17.48 -8.89
C SER A 314 -12.53 -18.23 -9.53
N GLY A 315 -11.42 -18.40 -8.83
CA GLY A 315 -10.15 -18.88 -9.39
C GLY A 315 -9.45 -17.88 -10.32
N VAL A 316 -9.93 -16.63 -10.38
CA VAL A 316 -9.38 -15.57 -11.24
C VAL A 316 -8.59 -14.57 -10.39
N SER A 317 -7.30 -14.42 -10.69
CA SER A 317 -6.45 -13.45 -10.00
C SER A 317 -6.88 -12.01 -10.31
N ASP A 318 -6.91 -11.17 -9.29
CA ASP A 318 -7.21 -9.74 -9.38
C ASP A 318 -5.99 -8.92 -8.96
N GLN A 319 -6.03 -7.62 -9.30
CA GLN A 319 -5.00 -6.64 -8.96
C GLN A 319 -5.36 -5.88 -7.66
N PRO A 320 -4.38 -5.47 -6.85
CA PRO A 320 -2.94 -5.63 -7.02
C PRO A 320 -2.44 -6.99 -6.50
N ASN A 321 -1.92 -7.81 -7.39
CA ASN A 321 -1.27 -9.07 -7.04
C ASN A 321 0.22 -8.85 -6.68
N PHE A 322 0.96 -9.92 -6.39
CA PHE A 322 2.36 -9.82 -6.01
C PHE A 322 3.28 -9.36 -7.15
N ALA A 323 2.92 -9.60 -8.42
CA ALA A 323 3.65 -9.01 -9.53
C ALA A 323 3.58 -7.47 -9.48
N ARG A 324 2.38 -6.93 -9.22
CA ARG A 324 2.22 -5.49 -9.00
C ARG A 324 2.96 -5.01 -7.74
N GLY A 325 2.97 -5.79 -6.67
CA GLY A 325 3.76 -5.50 -5.47
C GLY A 325 5.25 -5.41 -5.77
N ALA A 326 5.78 -6.30 -6.60
CA ALA A 326 7.18 -6.31 -7.02
C ALA A 326 7.52 -5.09 -7.92
N GLU A 327 6.64 -4.73 -8.86
CA GLU A 327 6.80 -3.50 -9.66
C GLU A 327 6.92 -2.24 -8.80
N ILE A 328 6.06 -2.11 -7.79
CA ILE A 328 6.11 -0.96 -6.88
C ILE A 328 7.36 -0.99 -6.00
N GLN A 329 7.79 -2.17 -5.55
CA GLN A 329 9.03 -2.28 -4.79
C GLN A 329 10.26 -1.93 -5.64
N GLU A 330 10.28 -2.28 -6.93
CA GLU A 330 11.33 -1.85 -7.86
C GLU A 330 11.41 -0.32 -7.94
N LEU A 331 10.26 0.36 -8.02
CA LEU A 331 10.22 1.83 -8.04
C LEU A 331 10.75 2.44 -6.74
N LEU A 332 10.45 1.84 -5.57
CA LEU A 332 10.99 2.29 -4.29
C LEU A 332 12.53 2.13 -4.25
N ASP A 333 13.05 0.99 -4.68
CA ASP A 333 14.49 0.74 -4.75
C ASP A 333 15.20 1.69 -5.72
N LEU A 334 14.57 2.02 -6.86
CA LEU A 334 15.07 3.01 -7.81
C LEU A 334 15.07 4.42 -7.23
N CYS A 335 14.06 4.79 -6.43
CA CYS A 335 14.03 6.07 -5.72
C CYS A 335 15.18 6.17 -4.71
N GLU A 336 15.41 5.14 -3.91
CA GLU A 336 16.54 5.10 -2.97
C GLU A 336 17.90 5.24 -3.70
N LYS A 337 18.10 4.51 -4.80
CA LYS A 337 19.32 4.58 -5.63
C LYS A 337 19.53 5.96 -6.26
N SER A 338 18.46 6.57 -6.79
CA SER A 338 18.50 7.91 -7.39
C SER A 338 18.91 8.96 -6.35
N ALA A 339 18.33 8.91 -5.16
CA ALA A 339 18.60 9.88 -4.10
C ALA A 339 20.04 9.80 -3.54
N VAL A 340 20.69 8.64 -3.60
CA VAL A 340 22.10 8.49 -3.19
C VAL A 340 23.05 9.06 -4.24
N ALA A 341 22.69 9.00 -5.52
CA ALA A 341 23.53 9.52 -6.61
C ALA A 341 23.66 11.05 -6.59
N ASP A 342 22.77 11.76 -5.88
CA ASP A 342 22.77 13.24 -5.76
C ASP A 342 23.54 13.76 -4.53
N GLN A 343 24.05 12.89 -3.67
CA GLN A 343 24.84 13.25 -2.48
C GLN A 343 26.34 13.18 -2.75
#